data_a74ac958596ed590259d7a7cb3378d56
#
_entry.id   a74ac958596ed590259d7a7cb3378d56
#
_cell.length_a   1.000
_cell.length_b   1.000
_cell.length_c   1.000
_cell.angle_alpha   90.00
_cell.angle_beta   90.00
_cell.angle_gamma   90.00
#
_symmetry.space_group_name_H-M   'P 1'
#
loop_
_entity.id
_entity.type
_entity.pdbx_description
1 polymer ?
#
loop_
_entity_poly.entity_id
_entity_poly.type
_entity_poly.pdbx_seq_one_letter_code
_entity_poly.pdbx_strand_id
1 'polypeptide(L)'
;MAPASKTKKPAKKSKKDDRPPVAIGHVRIETNEVPDTIDFFLKLGLRHIFRNQKFGVLELRGGTHLVVSKREKPVRKGTKAPFDIMVDDIEGAHVNYGKKGFELSDITTGSIHSSFFIRSPSGHKLKINSSHAGTRAV
;
A
#
# COMPACT_ATOMS: atom_id res chain seq x y z
N MET A 1 -1.74 -31.80 21.39
CA MET A 1 -1.95 -31.62 21.04
C MET A 1 -2.53 -31.28 20.13
N ALA A 2 -2.67 -31.22 19.76
CA ALA A 2 -3.01 -30.78 19.05
C ALA A 2 -3.67 -30.73 18.28
N PRO A 3 -3.79 -30.70 18.08
CA PRO A 3 -4.26 -30.56 17.42
C PRO A 3 -4.93 -30.39 16.52
N ALA A 4 -4.84 -30.28 16.27
CA ALA A 4 -5.32 -30.05 15.56
C ALA A 4 -5.86 -30.02 14.72
N SER A 5 -5.84 -30.09 14.52
CA SER A 5 -6.18 -30.00 13.80
C SER A 5 -6.76 -30.13 12.99
N LYS A 6 -6.89 -30.29 12.88
CA LYS A 6 -7.27 -30.42 12.21
C LYS A 6 -8.02 -30.29 11.47
N THR A 7 -8.14 -30.22 11.26
CA THR A 7 -8.74 -30.14 10.70
C THR A 7 -9.30 -29.87 9.84
N LYS A 8 -9.32 -29.78 9.30
CA LYS A 8 -9.71 -29.43 8.56
C LYS A 8 -10.26 -29.72 7.60
N LYS A 9 -10.70 -29.67 7.08
CA LYS A 9 -11.19 -29.97 6.26
C LYS A 9 -11.35 -29.57 5.25
N PRO A 10 -11.17 -29.62 4.76
CA PRO A 10 -11.13 -29.19 3.64
C PRO A 10 -12.04 -29.14 2.76
N ALA A 11 -12.25 -28.98 2.48
CA ALA A 11 -13.11 -28.97 1.86
C ALA A 11 -13.44 -28.70 0.61
N LYS A 12 -13.78 -28.32 0.09
CA LYS A 12 -14.16 -28.06 -0.98
C LYS A 12 -13.28 -27.73 -1.82
N LYS A 13 -12.68 -27.83 -2.15
CA LYS A 13 -11.87 -27.61 -2.96
C LYS A 13 -12.25 -27.51 -4.23
N SER A 14 -13.16 -27.17 -4.54
CA SER A 14 -13.55 -27.00 -5.88
C SER A 14 -12.68 -26.00 -6.59
N LYS A 15 -12.21 -25.02 -5.87
CA LYS A 15 -11.33 -24.08 -6.44
C LYS A 15 -10.00 -24.19 -5.82
N LYS A 16 -9.01 -24.33 -6.62
CA LYS A 16 -7.64 -24.33 -6.19
C LYS A 16 -7.21 -22.89 -5.97
N ASP A 17 -6.60 -22.64 -4.83
CA ASP A 17 -6.01 -21.35 -4.52
C ASP A 17 -4.60 -21.34 -5.06
N ASP A 18 -4.39 -20.66 -6.18
CA ASP A 18 -3.08 -20.61 -6.84
C ASP A 18 -2.35 -19.30 -6.56
N ARG A 19 -2.80 -18.54 -5.57
CA ARG A 19 -2.04 -17.36 -5.13
C ARG A 19 -0.71 -17.82 -4.58
N PRO A 20 0.36 -17.01 -4.77
CA PRO A 20 1.63 -17.31 -4.13
C PRO A 20 1.45 -17.49 -2.63
N PRO A 21 2.12 -18.47 -2.00
CA PRO A 21 1.96 -18.71 -0.56
C PRO A 21 2.78 -17.76 0.32
N VAL A 22 3.46 -16.81 -0.29
CA VAL A 22 4.29 -15.84 0.42
C VAL A 22 3.84 -14.43 0.07
N ALA A 23 4.07 -13.50 0.97
CA ALA A 23 3.75 -12.09 0.79
C ALA A 23 4.83 -11.25 1.45
N ILE A 24 4.87 -9.97 1.13
CA ILE A 24 5.74 -9.04 1.84
C ILE A 24 5.16 -8.82 3.23
N GLY A 25 5.98 -8.98 4.26
CA GLY A 25 5.51 -8.79 5.63
C GLY A 25 5.40 -7.32 5.99
N HIS A 26 6.47 -6.58 5.78
CA HIS A 26 6.53 -5.17 6.18
C HIS A 26 7.20 -4.33 5.12
N VAL A 27 6.69 -3.12 4.95
CA VAL A 27 7.39 -2.03 4.28
C VAL A 27 7.41 -0.86 5.25
N ARG A 28 8.36 0.06 5.10
CA ARG A 28 8.57 1.12 6.06
C ARG A 28 8.75 2.45 5.36
N ILE A 29 8.25 3.49 6.00
CA ILE A 29 8.52 4.86 5.57
C ILE A 29 8.87 5.68 6.81
N GLU A 30 9.90 6.51 6.69
CA GLU A 30 10.32 7.38 7.78
C GLU A 30 9.98 8.82 7.41
N THR A 31 9.45 9.54 8.36
CA THR A 31 8.97 10.90 8.13
C THR A 31 9.10 11.73 9.40
N ASN A 32 9.29 13.03 9.23
CA ASN A 32 9.21 13.96 10.35
C ASN A 32 7.76 14.38 10.64
N GLU A 33 6.80 13.95 9.79
CA GLU A 33 5.38 14.29 9.89
C GLU A 33 4.55 13.03 10.08
N VAL A 34 4.75 12.34 11.21
CA VAL A 34 4.13 11.02 11.41
C VAL A 34 2.60 11.05 11.38
N PRO A 35 1.91 11.90 12.17
CA PRO A 35 0.45 11.88 12.15
C PRO A 35 -0.13 12.19 10.77
N ASP A 36 0.40 13.21 10.10
CA ASP A 36 -0.10 13.60 8.78
C ASP A 36 0.16 12.52 7.74
N THR A 37 1.30 11.84 7.83
CA THR A 37 1.64 10.76 6.92
C THR A 37 0.71 9.56 7.13
N ILE A 38 0.38 9.26 8.38
CA ILE A 38 -0.58 8.20 8.68
C ILE A 38 -1.94 8.55 8.06
N ASP A 39 -2.42 9.77 8.28
CA ASP A 39 -3.69 10.21 7.72
C ASP A 39 -3.69 10.12 6.19
N PHE A 40 -2.58 10.48 5.56
CA PHE A 40 -2.40 10.37 4.12
C PHE A 40 -2.62 8.93 3.64
N PHE A 41 -1.98 7.96 4.29
CA PHE A 41 -2.10 6.57 3.88
C PHE A 41 -3.48 5.99 4.19
N LEU A 42 -4.11 6.42 5.27
CA LEU A 42 -5.50 6.01 5.55
C LEU A 42 -6.43 6.52 4.45
N LYS A 43 -6.20 7.75 4.00
CA LYS A 43 -6.99 8.34 2.94
C LYS A 43 -6.75 7.66 1.59
N LEU A 44 -5.55 7.13 1.38
CA LEU A 44 -5.23 6.32 0.20
C LEU A 44 -5.99 5.00 0.20
N GLY A 45 -6.34 4.48 1.37
CA GLY A 45 -7.11 3.26 1.47
C GLY A 45 -6.50 2.18 2.34
N LEU A 46 -5.39 2.43 3.01
CA LEU A 46 -4.82 1.46 3.92
C LEU A 46 -5.70 1.33 5.17
N ARG A 47 -5.62 0.20 5.83
CA ARG A 47 -6.42 -0.08 7.02
C ARG A 47 -5.61 0.23 8.28
N HIS A 48 -6.25 0.93 9.23
CA HIS A 48 -5.61 1.28 10.49
C HIS A 48 -5.41 0.05 11.36
N ILE A 49 -4.19 -0.11 11.91
CA ILE A 49 -3.89 -1.14 12.90
C ILE A 49 -3.54 -0.47 14.23
N PHE A 50 -2.59 0.47 14.21
CA PHE A 50 -2.12 1.13 15.42
C PHE A 50 -1.51 2.47 15.07
N ARG A 51 -1.64 3.46 15.96
CA ARG A 51 -0.94 4.73 15.77
C ARG A 51 -0.73 5.47 17.09
N ASN A 52 0.37 6.25 17.12
CA ASN A 52 0.59 7.28 18.13
C ASN A 52 1.38 8.41 17.45
N GLN A 53 1.92 9.34 18.22
CA GLN A 53 2.59 10.52 17.67
C GLN A 53 3.89 10.22 16.95
N LYS A 54 4.53 9.10 17.25
CA LYS A 54 5.85 8.77 16.71
C LYS A 54 5.86 7.60 15.76
N PHE A 55 4.74 6.91 15.61
CA PHE A 55 4.77 5.59 15.01
C PHE A 55 3.36 5.17 14.60
N GLY A 56 3.26 4.47 13.50
CA GLY A 56 1.99 3.90 13.08
C GLY A 56 2.19 2.61 12.31
N VAL A 57 1.17 1.75 12.36
CA VAL A 57 1.12 0.52 11.59
C VAL A 57 -0.19 0.51 10.83
N LEU A 58 -0.10 0.38 9.52
CA LEU A 58 -1.25 0.33 8.64
C LEU A 58 -1.16 -0.93 7.81
N GLU A 59 -2.29 -1.39 7.29
CA GLU A 59 -2.29 -2.66 6.57
C GLU A 59 -2.72 -2.49 5.14
N LEU A 60 -1.99 -3.14 4.26
CA LEU A 60 -2.31 -3.24 2.84
C LEU A 60 -2.97 -4.58 2.55
N ARG A 61 -3.49 -4.74 1.34
CA ARG A 61 -4.05 -6.01 0.88
C ARG A 61 -3.01 -7.12 1.05
N GLY A 62 -3.46 -8.29 1.44
CA GLY A 62 -2.58 -9.44 1.64
C GLY A 62 -1.93 -9.51 3.00
N GLY A 63 -2.21 -8.53 3.87
CA GLY A 63 -1.69 -8.54 5.23
C GLY A 63 -0.34 -7.85 5.41
N THR A 64 0.23 -7.28 4.34
CA THR A 64 1.46 -6.50 4.45
C THR A 64 1.22 -5.29 5.35
N HIS A 65 2.12 -5.06 6.28
CA HIS A 65 2.05 -3.87 7.14
C HIS A 65 3.00 -2.80 6.68
N LEU A 66 2.50 -1.58 6.61
CA LEU A 66 3.32 -0.40 6.44
C LEU A 66 3.62 0.17 7.82
N VAL A 67 4.88 0.31 8.12
CA VAL A 67 5.32 0.95 9.37
C VAL A 67 5.72 2.38 9.05
N VAL A 68 5.03 3.33 9.66
CA VAL A 68 5.36 4.75 9.55
C VAL A 68 6.11 5.14 10.82
N SER A 69 7.35 5.53 10.70
CA SER A 69 8.16 5.86 11.86
C SER A 69 8.79 7.25 11.74
N LYS A 70 9.16 7.79 12.88
CA LYS A 70 9.67 9.15 12.97
C LYS A 70 11.13 9.22 12.58
N ARG A 71 11.47 10.26 11.83
CA ARG A 71 12.86 10.67 11.61
C ARG A 71 12.98 12.13 12.05
N GLU A 72 14.17 12.52 12.49
CA GLU A 72 14.40 13.86 12.98
C GLU A 72 14.47 14.88 11.85
N LYS A 73 15.22 14.57 10.81
CA LYS A 73 15.41 15.51 9.71
C LYS A 73 14.20 15.49 8.77
N PRO A 74 13.80 16.66 8.26
CA PRO A 74 12.74 16.71 7.25
C PRO A 74 13.12 15.89 6.02
N VAL A 75 12.10 15.37 5.35
CA VAL A 75 12.27 14.68 4.09
C VAL A 75 12.45 15.74 3.00
N ARG A 76 13.47 15.57 2.16
CA ARG A 76 13.64 16.45 1.01
C ARG A 76 12.48 16.24 0.05
N LYS A 77 11.85 17.34 -0.36
CA LYS A 77 10.72 17.28 -1.28
C LYS A 77 11.13 16.55 -2.56
N GLY A 78 10.30 15.57 -2.96
CA GLY A 78 10.57 14.78 -4.15
C GLY A 78 11.34 13.50 -3.90
N THR A 79 11.75 13.25 -2.66
CA THR A 79 12.39 11.97 -2.31
C THR A 79 11.42 10.84 -2.64
N LYS A 80 11.90 9.84 -3.37
CA LYS A 80 11.05 8.69 -3.69
C LYS A 80 10.71 7.93 -2.43
N ALA A 81 9.44 7.55 -2.29
CA ALA A 81 9.07 6.62 -1.24
C ALA A 81 9.79 5.29 -1.48
N PRO A 82 10.11 4.55 -0.41
CA PRO A 82 10.88 3.31 -0.55
C PRO A 82 10.09 2.12 -1.09
N PHE A 83 8.86 2.33 -1.51
CA PHE A 83 8.00 1.31 -2.12
C PHE A 83 7.01 2.01 -3.05
N ASP A 84 6.33 1.22 -3.87
CA ASP A 84 5.23 1.74 -4.68
C ASP A 84 3.95 1.00 -4.31
N ILE A 85 2.83 1.51 -4.78
CA ILE A 85 1.51 0.95 -4.51
C ILE A 85 0.92 0.48 -5.84
N MET A 86 0.26 -0.65 -5.81
CA MET A 86 -0.40 -1.20 -6.98
C MET A 86 -1.90 -1.15 -6.77
N VAL A 87 -2.64 -0.70 -7.78
CA VAL A 87 -4.10 -0.63 -7.75
C VAL A 87 -4.67 -1.37 -8.96
N ASP A 88 -5.89 -1.85 -8.82
CA ASP A 88 -6.53 -2.62 -9.89
C ASP A 88 -7.05 -1.74 -11.02
N ASP A 89 -7.51 -0.54 -10.70
CA ASP A 89 -8.06 0.40 -11.66
C ASP A 89 -7.32 1.72 -11.53
N ILE A 90 -6.28 1.89 -12.35
CA ILE A 90 -5.40 3.06 -12.24
C ILE A 90 -6.13 4.37 -12.57
N GLU A 91 -7.02 4.33 -13.55
CA GLU A 91 -7.76 5.53 -13.95
C GLU A 91 -8.78 5.92 -12.88
N GLY A 92 -9.49 4.93 -12.35
CA GLY A 92 -10.41 5.16 -11.25
C GLY A 92 -9.72 5.66 -10.00
N ALA A 93 -8.55 5.11 -9.69
CA ALA A 93 -7.76 5.57 -8.56
C ALA A 93 -7.32 7.02 -8.74
N HIS A 94 -6.85 7.37 -9.93
CA HIS A 94 -6.42 8.74 -10.23
C HIS A 94 -7.56 9.74 -10.02
N VAL A 95 -8.75 9.42 -10.54
CA VAL A 95 -9.93 10.27 -10.35
C VAL A 95 -10.29 10.37 -8.87
N ASN A 96 -10.33 9.24 -8.18
CA ASN A 96 -10.72 9.20 -6.77
C ASN A 96 -9.75 10.00 -5.90
N TYR A 97 -8.45 9.86 -6.13
CA TYR A 97 -7.45 10.59 -5.34
C TYR A 97 -7.49 12.08 -5.67
N GLY A 98 -7.76 12.42 -6.92
CA GLY A 98 -7.95 13.83 -7.30
C GLY A 98 -9.11 14.46 -6.55
N LYS A 99 -10.22 13.75 -6.43
CA LYS A 99 -11.38 14.23 -5.67
C LYS A 99 -11.09 14.40 -4.19
N LYS A 100 -10.17 13.60 -3.67
CA LYS A 100 -9.76 13.71 -2.27
C LYS A 100 -8.75 14.83 -2.03
N GLY A 101 -8.32 15.51 -3.08
CA GLY A 101 -7.44 16.66 -2.96
C GLY A 101 -5.96 16.35 -2.92
N PHE A 102 -5.56 15.14 -3.28
CA PHE A 102 -4.14 14.80 -3.34
C PHE A 102 -3.45 15.50 -4.51
N GLU A 103 -2.19 15.82 -4.31
CA GLU A 103 -1.33 16.35 -5.37
C GLU A 103 -0.87 15.17 -6.23
N LEU A 104 -1.26 15.17 -7.51
CA LEU A 104 -1.05 14.04 -8.42
C LEU A 104 -0.31 14.50 -9.67
N SER A 105 0.48 13.60 -10.24
CA SER A 105 0.95 13.75 -11.62
C SER A 105 -0.07 13.16 -12.58
N ASP A 106 0.11 13.42 -13.88
CA ASP A 106 -0.68 12.76 -14.91
C ASP A 106 -0.31 11.29 -14.99
N ILE A 107 -1.24 10.48 -15.50
CA ILE A 107 -0.95 9.08 -15.74
C ILE A 107 -0.04 8.98 -16.97
N THR A 108 1.03 8.18 -16.82
CA THR A 108 1.88 7.82 -17.95
C THR A 108 1.78 6.32 -18.18
N THR A 109 1.86 5.91 -19.45
CA THR A 109 1.74 4.50 -19.80
C THR A 109 3.06 4.02 -20.37
N GLY A 110 3.63 3.00 -19.72
CA GLY A 110 4.81 2.31 -20.20
C GLY A 110 4.45 1.00 -20.87
N SER A 111 5.45 0.14 -21.06
CA SER A 111 5.23 -1.13 -21.73
C SER A 111 4.52 -2.15 -20.85
N ILE A 112 4.63 -2.02 -19.52
CA ILE A 112 4.06 -2.98 -18.57
C ILE A 112 3.02 -2.34 -17.70
N HIS A 113 3.29 -1.12 -17.21
CA HIS A 113 2.42 -0.44 -16.26
C HIS A 113 1.97 0.90 -16.79
N SER A 114 0.77 1.31 -16.36
CA SER A 114 0.41 2.70 -16.29
C SER A 114 0.67 3.16 -14.86
N SER A 115 1.08 4.39 -14.67
CA SER A 115 1.42 4.86 -13.34
C SER A 115 1.27 6.37 -13.22
N PHE A 116 1.16 6.83 -11.99
CA PHE A 116 1.25 8.25 -11.66
C PHE A 116 1.92 8.38 -10.30
N PHE A 117 2.27 9.60 -9.93
CA PHE A 117 2.87 9.88 -8.64
C PHE A 117 1.92 10.69 -7.78
N ILE A 118 2.02 10.49 -6.47
CA ILE A 118 1.25 11.23 -5.48
C ILE A 118 2.23 11.74 -4.45
N ARG A 119 2.00 12.93 -3.92
CA ARG A 119 2.90 13.56 -2.96
C ARG A 119 2.37 13.37 -1.55
N SER A 120 3.23 12.88 -0.64
CA SER A 120 2.87 12.75 0.77
C SER A 120 3.03 14.10 1.48
N PRO A 121 2.45 14.25 2.67
CA PRO A 121 2.60 15.51 3.43
C PRO A 121 4.04 15.89 3.73
N SER A 122 4.90 14.93 3.95
CA SER A 122 6.32 15.20 4.23
C SER A 122 7.13 15.44 2.97
N GLY A 123 6.55 15.23 1.78
CA GLY A 123 7.22 15.50 0.52
C GLY A 123 7.69 14.29 -0.25
N HIS A 124 7.41 13.08 0.22
CA HIS A 124 7.73 11.87 -0.54
C HIS A 124 6.94 11.82 -1.83
N LYS A 125 7.58 11.29 -2.85
CA LYS A 125 6.98 11.03 -4.15
C LYS A 125 6.67 9.53 -4.19
N LEU A 126 5.39 9.21 -4.13
CA LEU A 126 4.93 7.81 -4.08
C LEU A 126 4.37 7.42 -5.44
N LYS A 127 4.85 6.33 -5.98
CA LYS A 127 4.39 5.84 -7.28
C LYS A 127 3.19 4.93 -7.08
N ILE A 128 2.17 5.16 -7.90
CA ILE A 128 0.98 4.31 -7.97
C ILE A 128 1.00 3.61 -9.32
N ASN A 129 1.01 2.30 -9.32
CA ASN A 129 1.09 1.48 -10.53
C ASN A 129 -0.20 0.72 -10.77
N SER A 130 -0.50 0.47 -12.04
CA SER A 130 -1.56 -0.46 -12.39
C SER A 130 -1.12 -1.88 -12.03
N SER A 131 -2.08 -2.72 -11.66
CA SER A 131 -1.82 -4.12 -11.39
C SER A 131 -1.39 -4.83 -12.67
N HIS A 132 -0.42 -5.72 -12.55
CA HIS A 132 0.00 -6.56 -13.66
C HIS A 132 -0.36 -8.02 -13.42
N ALA A 133 -1.25 -8.27 -12.47
CA ALA A 133 -1.70 -9.62 -12.16
C ALA A 133 -2.68 -10.15 -13.21
N GLY A 134 -3.33 -9.25 -13.96
CA GLY A 134 -4.36 -9.63 -14.92
C GLY A 134 -5.56 -10.22 -14.18
N THR A 135 -5.95 -11.42 -14.58
CA THR A 135 -7.07 -12.12 -13.94
C THR A 135 -6.62 -13.09 -12.85
N ARG A 136 -5.31 -13.13 -12.59
CA ARG A 136 -4.79 -14.04 -11.56
C ARG A 136 -5.18 -13.51 -10.19
N ALA A 137 -5.44 -14.42 -9.26
CA ALA A 137 -5.70 -14.06 -7.86
C ALA A 137 -4.41 -13.58 -7.20
N VAL A 138 -4.52 -12.56 -6.39
CA VAL A 138 -3.37 -11.97 -5.67
C VAL A 138 -3.71 -11.73 -4.21
#